data_f663cf7169f2ee7b8e862173e3dac8a1
#
_entry.id   f663cf7169f2ee7b8e862173e3dac8a1
#
_cell.length_a   1.000
_cell.length_b   1.000
_cell.length_c   1.000
_cell.angle_alpha   90.00
_cell.angle_beta   90.00
_cell.angle_gamma   90.00
#
_symmetry.space_group_name_H-M   'P 1'
#
loop_
_entity.id
_entity.type
_entity.pdbx_description
1 polymer ?
#
loop_
_entity_poly.entity_id
_entity_poly.type
_entity_poly.pdbx_seq_one_letter_code
_entity_poly.pdbx_strand_id
1 'polypeptide(L)'
;MAGHLHIGTCSWKYPSWEGLVYTSNKPENFLQEYAQKYKSVEIDQWFWSLFGIDKVVLPKAEVVQEYASSVPEDFRFVIKAPNSLSLTHLYKSHSAGELVANPHFLSPELYKAFLGTLGAIHPQIGAINLQFEYLNKLKMP
;
A
#
# COMPACT_ATOMS: atom_id res chain seq x y z
N MET A 1 20.88 19.01 13.52
CA MET A 1 19.67 18.24 13.87
C MET A 1 19.98 16.75 13.69
N ALA A 2 19.78 15.95 14.72
CA ALA A 2 19.91 14.49 14.57
C ALA A 2 18.70 13.96 13.81
N GLY A 3 18.93 13.33 12.66
CA GLY A 3 17.86 12.65 11.91
C GLY A 3 17.44 11.37 12.63
N HIS A 4 16.16 11.02 12.56
CA HIS A 4 15.66 9.74 13.05
C HIS A 4 15.63 8.73 11.90
N LEU A 5 16.29 7.58 12.09
CA LEU A 5 16.26 6.47 11.16
C LEU A 5 15.11 5.53 11.54
N HIS A 6 14.19 5.30 10.60
CA HIS A 6 13.13 4.31 10.71
C HIS A 6 13.46 3.12 9.82
N ILE A 7 13.55 1.92 10.41
CA ILE A 7 13.80 0.67 9.68
C ILE A 7 12.53 -0.17 9.79
N GLY A 8 12.13 -0.75 8.68
CA GLY A 8 10.97 -1.63 8.59
C GLY A 8 11.06 -2.56 7.38
N THR A 9 10.03 -3.34 7.17
CA THR A 9 9.94 -4.32 6.09
C THR A 9 8.82 -3.95 5.12
N CYS A 10 8.83 -4.56 3.94
CA CYS A 10 7.70 -4.57 3.03
C CYS A 10 6.69 -5.60 3.56
N SER A 11 5.52 -5.14 4.00
CA SER A 11 4.52 -5.95 4.68
C SER A 11 4.97 -6.51 6.05
N TRP A 12 4.06 -7.15 6.78
CA TRP A 12 4.32 -7.66 8.14
C TRP A 12 3.61 -8.99 8.44
N LYS A 13 2.65 -9.45 7.64
CA LYS A 13 1.87 -10.68 7.91
C LYS A 13 2.61 -11.92 7.44
N TYR A 14 3.69 -12.28 8.14
CA TYR A 14 4.48 -13.47 7.86
C TYR A 14 4.47 -14.43 9.04
N PRO A 15 3.57 -15.45 9.05
CA PRO A 15 3.51 -16.47 10.12
C PRO A 15 4.85 -17.16 10.39
N SER A 16 5.72 -17.25 9.37
CA SER A 16 7.07 -17.82 9.48
C SER A 16 8.03 -17.02 10.39
N TRP A 17 7.63 -15.83 10.83
CA TRP A 17 8.42 -15.01 11.75
C TRP A 17 8.10 -15.28 13.23
N GLU A 18 7.38 -16.39 13.51
CA GLU A 18 7.23 -16.91 14.86
C GLU A 18 8.59 -17.11 15.54
N GLY A 19 8.72 -16.68 16.78
CA GLY A 19 9.97 -16.71 17.54
C GLY A 19 10.99 -15.63 17.19
N LEU A 20 10.82 -14.92 16.06
CA LEU A 20 11.68 -13.80 15.65
C LEU A 20 10.99 -12.44 15.91
N VAL A 21 9.80 -12.30 15.40
CA VAL A 21 9.00 -11.05 15.47
C VAL A 21 7.73 -11.31 16.28
N TYR A 22 7.11 -12.44 16.09
CA TYR A 22 5.82 -12.81 16.68
C TYR A 22 5.95 -13.86 17.76
N THR A 23 5.06 -13.80 18.74
CA THR A 23 4.96 -14.79 19.83
C THR A 23 4.38 -16.12 19.36
N SER A 24 3.62 -16.11 18.24
CA SER A 24 3.04 -17.28 17.60
C SER A 24 2.90 -17.07 16.09
N ASN A 25 2.62 -18.16 15.35
CA ASN A 25 2.32 -18.08 13.92
C ASN A 25 0.93 -17.50 13.59
N LYS A 26 0.10 -17.23 14.62
CA LYS A 26 -1.23 -16.63 14.51
C LYS A 26 -1.46 -15.68 15.69
N PRO A 27 -0.73 -14.58 15.79
CA PRO A 27 -0.96 -13.61 16.85
C PRO A 27 -2.35 -12.96 16.67
N GLU A 28 -2.92 -12.47 17.74
CA GLU A 28 -4.19 -11.75 17.71
C GLU A 28 -4.11 -10.51 16.80
N ASN A 29 -3.01 -9.77 16.87
CA ASN A 29 -2.74 -8.63 15.99
C ASN A 29 -1.27 -8.64 15.55
N PHE A 30 -1.02 -9.03 14.30
CA PHE A 30 0.31 -9.06 13.70
C PHE A 30 1.00 -7.69 13.71
N LEU A 31 0.25 -6.62 13.41
CA LEU A 31 0.83 -5.28 13.30
C LEU A 31 1.23 -4.74 14.67
N GLN A 32 0.46 -5.01 15.69
CA GLN A 32 0.78 -4.60 17.06
C GLN A 32 2.07 -5.27 17.58
N GLU A 33 2.24 -6.58 17.34
CA GLU A 33 3.48 -7.27 17.72
C GLU A 33 4.67 -6.80 16.87
N TYR A 34 4.45 -6.60 15.57
CA TYR A 34 5.46 -6.05 14.66
C TYR A 34 5.99 -4.68 15.15
N ALA A 35 5.10 -3.80 15.57
CA ALA A 35 5.44 -2.45 16.03
C ALA A 35 6.29 -2.43 17.32
N GLN A 36 6.37 -3.53 18.05
CA GLN A 36 7.28 -3.68 19.19
C GLN A 36 8.75 -3.84 18.76
N LYS A 37 9.00 -4.33 17.55
CA LYS A 37 10.33 -4.60 17.00
C LYS A 37 10.80 -3.54 16.00
N TYR A 38 9.88 -3.01 15.19
CA TYR A 38 10.15 -2.07 14.11
C TYR A 38 9.35 -0.78 14.29
N LYS A 39 9.86 0.31 13.73
CA LYS A 39 9.23 1.63 13.83
C LYS A 39 8.61 2.11 12.53
N SER A 40 8.69 1.30 11.49
CA SER A 40 8.04 1.56 10.21
C SER A 40 7.71 0.28 9.47
N VAL A 41 6.78 0.38 8.53
CA VAL A 41 6.42 -0.72 7.62
C VAL A 41 5.90 -0.15 6.30
N GLU A 42 6.13 -0.86 5.20
CA GLU A 42 5.46 -0.58 3.94
C GLU A 42 4.12 -1.31 3.87
N ILE A 43 3.05 -0.56 3.57
CA ILE A 43 1.75 -1.12 3.23
C ILE A 43 1.69 -1.31 1.72
N ASP A 44 1.79 -2.55 1.24
CA ASP A 44 1.77 -2.92 -0.17
C ASP A 44 0.45 -3.51 -0.64
N GLN A 45 -0.39 -3.96 0.27
CA GLN A 45 -1.66 -4.65 -0.04
C GLN A 45 -2.69 -3.77 -0.76
N TRP A 46 -2.62 -2.46 -0.61
CA TRP A 46 -3.50 -1.50 -1.29
C TRP A 46 -3.05 -1.17 -2.71
N PHE A 47 -1.88 -1.66 -3.11
CA PHE A 47 -1.36 -1.50 -4.47
C PHE A 47 -2.29 -2.13 -5.51
N TRP A 48 -2.79 -3.34 -5.26
CA TRP A 48 -3.68 -4.03 -6.19
C TRP A 48 -5.10 -3.47 -6.10
N SER A 49 -5.41 -2.50 -6.93
CA SER A 49 -6.65 -1.72 -6.87
C SER A 49 -7.43 -1.70 -8.20
N LEU A 50 -6.76 -1.93 -9.34
CA LEU A 50 -7.35 -1.84 -10.67
C LEU A 50 -7.84 -3.21 -11.13
N PHE A 51 -9.14 -3.45 -11.03
CA PHE A 51 -9.79 -4.71 -11.42
C PHE A 51 -10.61 -4.61 -12.70
N GLY A 52 -10.68 -3.45 -13.33
CA GLY A 52 -11.37 -3.16 -14.58
C GLY A 52 -11.42 -1.66 -14.84
N ILE A 53 -11.93 -1.26 -16.03
CA ILE A 53 -12.02 0.16 -16.40
C ILE A 53 -12.78 0.96 -15.35
N ASP A 54 -13.92 0.43 -14.88
CA ASP A 54 -14.80 1.09 -13.90
C ASP A 54 -14.71 0.46 -12.51
N LYS A 55 -13.67 -0.35 -12.27
CA LYS A 55 -13.54 -1.06 -10.99
C LYS A 55 -12.20 -0.78 -10.33
N VAL A 56 -12.18 0.27 -9.53
CA VAL A 56 -11.08 0.62 -8.64
C VAL A 56 -11.49 0.35 -7.20
N VAL A 57 -10.64 -0.35 -6.45
CA VAL A 57 -10.85 -0.65 -5.02
C VAL A 57 -9.85 0.14 -4.20
N LEU A 58 -10.35 0.99 -3.31
CA LEU A 58 -9.56 1.77 -2.37
C LEU A 58 -9.58 1.16 -0.96
N PRO A 59 -8.67 1.56 -0.06
CA PRO A 59 -8.66 1.10 1.32
C PRO A 59 -10.00 1.33 2.02
N LYS A 60 -10.43 0.35 2.82
CA LYS A 60 -11.63 0.48 3.65
C LYS A 60 -11.31 1.23 4.93
N ALA A 61 -12.18 2.15 5.33
CA ALA A 61 -11.97 2.97 6.52
C ALA A 61 -11.74 2.16 7.79
N GLU A 62 -12.45 1.03 7.94
CA GLU A 62 -12.31 0.15 9.10
C GLU A 62 -10.90 -0.45 9.19
N VAL A 63 -10.32 -0.87 8.06
CA VAL A 63 -8.96 -1.43 7.99
C VAL A 63 -7.93 -0.36 8.29
N VAL A 64 -8.11 0.85 7.76
CA VAL A 64 -7.21 1.98 8.04
C VAL A 64 -7.26 2.35 9.52
N GLN A 65 -8.45 2.35 10.13
CA GLN A 65 -8.62 2.61 11.56
C GLN A 65 -7.97 1.52 12.42
N GLU A 66 -8.11 0.25 12.03
CA GLU A 66 -7.44 -0.88 12.69
C GLU A 66 -5.92 -0.67 12.70
N TYR A 67 -5.33 -0.27 11.56
CA TYR A 67 -3.90 -0.02 11.49
C TYR A 67 -3.46 1.16 12.37
N ALA A 68 -4.22 2.26 12.36
CA ALA A 68 -3.95 3.39 13.22
C ALA A 68 -3.91 3.02 14.70
N SER A 69 -4.85 2.19 15.16
CA SER A 69 -4.96 1.77 16.55
C SER A 69 -4.00 0.64 16.96
N SER A 70 -3.37 -0.02 15.98
CA SER A 70 -2.44 -1.14 16.23
C SER A 70 -1.01 -0.70 16.52
N VAL A 71 -0.66 0.55 16.28
CA VAL A 71 0.72 1.04 16.38
C VAL A 71 0.80 2.33 17.21
N PRO A 72 1.97 2.62 17.81
CA PRO A 72 2.17 3.88 18.54
C PRO A 72 2.20 5.09 17.61
N GLU A 73 2.02 6.29 18.15
CA GLU A 73 1.94 7.55 17.39
C GLU A 73 3.23 7.87 16.60
N ASP A 74 4.38 7.44 17.12
CA ASP A 74 5.69 7.63 16.48
C ASP A 74 5.99 6.62 15.37
N PHE A 75 5.13 5.63 15.15
CA PHE A 75 5.25 4.66 14.06
C PHE A 75 5.02 5.32 12.70
N ARG A 76 5.71 4.85 11.66
CA ARG A 76 5.59 5.41 10.30
C ARG A 76 5.20 4.35 9.28
N PHE A 77 4.17 4.67 8.52
CA PHE A 77 3.77 3.90 7.36
C PHE A 77 4.39 4.48 6.10
N VAL A 78 5.02 3.64 5.29
CA VAL A 78 5.28 3.90 3.88
C VAL A 78 4.17 3.22 3.10
N ILE A 79 3.46 3.93 2.26
CA ILE A 79 2.28 3.39 1.60
C ILE A 79 2.54 3.28 0.10
N LYS A 80 2.44 2.07 -0.43
CA LYS A 80 2.44 1.87 -1.88
C LYS A 80 1.10 2.32 -2.45
N ALA A 81 1.14 3.37 -3.26
CA ALA A 81 -0.06 3.92 -3.87
C ALA A 81 -0.76 2.89 -4.77
N PRO A 82 -2.08 2.99 -4.96
CA PRO A 82 -2.84 2.12 -5.83
C PRO A 82 -2.29 2.03 -7.25
N ASN A 83 -2.19 0.83 -7.82
CA ASN A 83 -1.72 0.62 -9.19
C ASN A 83 -2.66 1.23 -10.25
N SER A 84 -3.90 1.51 -9.89
CA SER A 84 -4.81 2.29 -10.73
C SER A 84 -4.27 3.70 -11.06
N LEU A 85 -3.37 4.23 -10.23
CA LEU A 85 -2.70 5.52 -10.47
C LEU A 85 -1.42 5.39 -11.31
N SER A 86 -0.76 4.23 -11.31
CA SER A 86 0.58 4.07 -11.87
C SER A 86 0.67 3.15 -13.08
N LEU A 87 -0.39 2.38 -13.38
CA LEU A 87 -0.48 1.57 -14.59
C LEU A 87 -1.03 2.40 -15.75
N THR A 88 -0.36 2.36 -16.88
CA THR A 88 -0.82 3.02 -18.12
C THR A 88 -1.98 2.28 -18.78
N HIS A 89 -2.03 0.97 -18.62
CA HIS A 89 -3.02 0.09 -19.22
C HIS A 89 -3.50 -0.97 -18.23
N LEU A 90 -4.68 -1.51 -18.46
CA LEU A 90 -5.16 -2.67 -17.71
C LEU A 90 -4.24 -3.87 -17.92
N TYR A 91 -4.09 -4.71 -16.90
CA TYR A 91 -3.42 -5.99 -17.09
C TYR A 91 -4.19 -6.82 -18.11
N LYS A 92 -3.47 -7.37 -19.10
CA LYS A 92 -4.07 -8.31 -20.05
C LYS A 92 -4.58 -9.53 -19.29
N SER A 93 -5.85 -9.86 -19.42
CA SER A 93 -6.27 -11.24 -19.29
C SER A 93 -5.54 -12.05 -20.37
N HIS A 94 -5.16 -13.29 -20.12
CA HIS A 94 -4.33 -14.15 -20.97
C HIS A 94 -4.84 -14.38 -22.41
N SER A 95 -5.92 -13.79 -22.82
CA SER A 95 -6.40 -13.75 -24.21
C SER A 95 -5.79 -12.57 -24.95
N ALA A 96 -5.03 -12.85 -26.00
CA ALA A 96 -4.39 -11.88 -26.88
C ALA A 96 -5.38 -10.78 -27.33
N GLY A 97 -5.33 -9.64 -26.66
CA GLY A 97 -6.17 -8.49 -26.97
C GLY A 97 -5.33 -7.22 -27.07
N GLU A 98 -5.91 -6.19 -27.62
CA GLU A 98 -5.35 -4.84 -27.64
C GLU A 98 -5.07 -4.34 -26.22
N LEU A 99 -4.08 -3.46 -26.09
CA LEU A 99 -3.82 -2.76 -24.84
C LEU A 99 -4.99 -1.83 -24.55
N VAL A 100 -5.63 -2.01 -23.39
CA VAL A 100 -6.73 -1.16 -22.96
C VAL A 100 -6.16 -0.09 -22.02
N ALA A 101 -6.26 1.17 -22.42
CA ALA A 101 -5.77 2.28 -21.61
C ALA A 101 -6.49 2.35 -20.26
N ASN A 102 -5.73 2.66 -19.22
CA ASN A 102 -6.26 2.91 -17.89
C ASN A 102 -6.72 4.38 -17.77
N PRO A 103 -8.01 4.66 -17.63
CA PRO A 103 -8.52 6.03 -17.54
C PRO A 103 -8.13 6.73 -16.23
N HIS A 104 -7.63 5.98 -15.26
CA HIS A 104 -7.25 6.48 -13.93
C HIS A 104 -5.76 6.80 -13.81
N PHE A 105 -4.97 6.56 -14.89
CA PHE A 105 -3.54 6.83 -14.87
C PHE A 105 -3.25 8.28 -14.50
N LEU A 106 -2.50 8.47 -13.42
CA LEU A 106 -2.15 9.79 -12.84
C LEU A 106 -3.34 10.70 -12.55
N SER A 107 -4.54 10.15 -12.31
CA SER A 107 -5.73 10.94 -11.98
C SER A 107 -5.58 11.66 -10.63
N PRO A 108 -5.62 13.00 -10.60
CA PRO A 108 -5.60 13.77 -9.35
C PRO A 108 -6.83 13.51 -8.50
N GLU A 109 -7.98 13.26 -9.13
CA GLU A 109 -9.25 12.97 -8.44
C GLU A 109 -9.18 11.66 -7.69
N LEU A 110 -8.65 10.60 -8.37
CA LEU A 110 -8.45 9.31 -7.73
C LEU A 110 -7.41 9.38 -6.62
N TYR A 111 -6.33 10.14 -6.82
CA TYR A 111 -5.32 10.33 -5.78
C TYR A 111 -5.89 11.03 -4.54
N LYS A 112 -6.71 12.07 -4.73
CA LYS A 112 -7.42 12.74 -3.63
C LYS A 112 -8.38 11.80 -2.91
N ALA A 113 -9.15 11.00 -3.65
CA ALA A 113 -10.04 9.99 -3.08
C ALA A 113 -9.25 8.96 -2.24
N PHE A 114 -8.12 8.47 -2.77
CA PHE A 114 -7.22 7.58 -2.03
C PHE A 114 -6.72 8.23 -0.73
N LEU A 115 -6.19 9.45 -0.79
CA LEU A 115 -5.75 10.18 0.41
C LEU A 115 -6.88 10.34 1.43
N GLY A 116 -8.09 10.59 0.96
CA GLY A 116 -9.28 10.69 1.81
C GLY A 116 -9.57 9.41 2.61
N THR A 117 -9.25 8.22 2.07
CA THR A 117 -9.41 6.96 2.80
C THR A 117 -8.40 6.76 3.92
N LEU A 118 -7.27 7.47 3.90
CA LEU A 118 -6.16 7.32 4.84
C LEU A 118 -6.28 8.18 6.11
N GLY A 119 -7.41 8.85 6.30
CA GLY A 119 -7.58 9.85 7.37
C GLY A 119 -7.11 9.40 8.75
N ALA A 120 -7.43 8.16 9.16
CA ALA A 120 -7.08 7.65 10.49
C ALA A 120 -5.56 7.48 10.71
N ILE A 121 -4.78 7.20 9.66
CA ILE A 121 -3.31 7.04 9.75
C ILE A 121 -2.55 8.27 9.25
N HIS A 122 -3.24 9.33 8.87
CA HIS A 122 -2.63 10.50 8.25
C HIS A 122 -1.42 11.06 9.04
N PRO A 123 -1.45 11.19 10.38
CA PRO A 123 -0.30 11.66 11.15
C PRO A 123 0.90 10.70 11.14
N GLN A 124 0.66 9.43 10.84
CA GLN A 124 1.66 8.36 10.84
C GLN A 124 2.20 8.06 9.43
N ILE A 125 1.75 8.76 8.38
CA ILE A 125 2.27 8.58 7.03
C ILE A 125 3.67 9.20 6.95
N GLY A 126 4.67 8.34 6.69
CA GLY A 126 6.04 8.75 6.44
C GLY A 126 6.30 9.07 4.97
N ALA A 127 5.74 8.27 4.07
CA ALA A 127 5.85 8.47 2.63
C ALA A 127 4.74 7.74 1.87
N ILE A 128 4.45 8.21 0.66
CA ILE A 128 3.62 7.50 -0.32
C ILE A 128 4.50 7.22 -1.54
N ASN A 129 4.58 5.95 -1.92
CA ASN A 129 5.41 5.47 -3.02
C ASN A 129 4.54 5.18 -4.25
N LEU A 130 4.76 5.91 -5.34
CA LEU A 130 4.17 5.64 -6.66
C LEU A 130 5.09 4.69 -7.42
N GLN A 131 4.73 3.42 -7.47
CA GLN A 131 5.47 2.40 -8.20
C GLN A 131 4.93 2.25 -9.62
N PHE A 132 5.69 2.74 -10.59
CA PHE A 132 5.36 2.60 -12.01
C PHE A 132 5.80 1.23 -12.54
N GLU A 133 5.06 0.74 -13.54
CA GLU A 133 5.49 -0.43 -14.30
C GLU A 133 6.62 -0.07 -15.27
N TYR A 134 7.29 -1.09 -15.84
CA TYR A 134 8.21 -0.85 -16.94
C TYR A 134 7.47 -0.31 -18.16
N LEU A 135 7.80 0.91 -18.57
CA LEU A 135 7.20 1.58 -19.70
C LEU A 135 8.03 1.30 -20.97
N ASN A 136 7.49 0.45 -21.84
CA ASN A 136 8.06 0.21 -23.16
C ASN A 136 7.39 1.13 -24.21
N LYS A 137 7.94 1.14 -25.45
CA LYS A 137 7.46 2.00 -26.54
C LYS A 137 5.98 1.79 -26.90
N LEU A 138 5.38 0.62 -26.59
CA LEU A 138 3.97 0.33 -26.86
C LEU A 138 3.06 0.95 -25.80
N LYS A 139 3.58 1.24 -24.63
CA LYS A 139 2.83 1.77 -23.47
C LYS A 139 3.06 3.27 -23.23
N MET A 140 4.05 3.83 -23.89
CA MET A 140 4.27 5.27 -23.86
C MET A 140 3.52 5.93 -25.02
N PRO A 141 2.76 7.00 -24.76
CA PRO A 141 2.13 7.79 -25.83
C PRO A 141 3.14 8.49 -26.72
#